data_6995c9c7be0ab5d4ab396784e8d6626f
#
_entry.id   6995c9c7be0ab5d4ab396784e8d6626f
#
_cell.length_a   1.000
_cell.length_b   1.000
_cell.length_c   1.000
_cell.angle_alpha   90.00
_cell.angle_beta   90.00
_cell.angle_gamma   90.00
#
_symmetry.space_group_name_H-M   'P 1'
#
loop_
_entity.id
_entity.type
_entity.pdbx_description
1 polymer ?
#
loop_
_entity_poly.entity_id
_entity_poly.type
_entity_poly.pdbx_seq_one_letter_code
_entity_poly.pdbx_strand_id
1 'polypeptide(L)'
;DCAATVISAKVDDPTGYARIVRDENGNLRAIVEQKDADEETLKINEVNSGGFWFDCQLLLSVLDRIKSDNSAKEYYLPDAIKLLLEDGRKVGAFTAQCSDTVLGANDPAQLEQLNEIARAKGYSC
;
A
#
# COMPACT_ATOMS: atom_id res chain seq x y z
N ASP A 1 -6.49 18.19 5.66
CA ASP A 1 -6.02 18.34 4.27
C ASP A 1 -4.71 17.54 4.09
N CYS A 2 -4.79 16.40 3.43
CA CYS A 2 -3.64 15.59 3.06
C CYS A 2 -3.44 15.63 1.55
N ALA A 3 -2.18 15.60 1.09
CA ALA A 3 -1.83 15.49 -0.32
C ALA A 3 -2.22 14.13 -0.90
N ALA A 4 -2.17 13.11 -0.07
CA ALA A 4 -2.64 11.78 -0.38
C ALA A 4 -3.07 11.03 0.88
N THR A 5 -3.88 10.00 0.71
CA THR A 5 -4.22 9.02 1.74
C THR A 5 -4.09 7.62 1.16
N VAL A 6 -3.29 6.79 1.82
CA VAL A 6 -3.11 5.39 1.49
C VAL A 6 -4.16 4.56 2.22
N ILE A 7 -4.80 3.63 1.56
CA ILE A 7 -5.65 2.64 2.20
C ILE A 7 -4.76 1.46 2.61
N SER A 8 -4.73 1.16 3.89
CA SER A 8 -3.99 0.05 4.47
C SER A 8 -4.90 -0.96 5.15
N ALA A 9 -4.39 -2.12 5.46
CA ALA A 9 -5.04 -3.09 6.34
C ALA A 9 -4.01 -3.82 7.18
N LYS A 10 -4.45 -4.35 8.34
CA LYS A 10 -3.67 -5.30 9.11
C LYS A 10 -4.09 -6.70 8.73
N VAL A 11 -3.11 -7.53 8.35
CA VAL A 11 -3.32 -8.91 7.91
C VAL A 11 -2.49 -9.86 8.78
N ASP A 12 -2.92 -11.11 8.89
CA ASP A 12 -2.20 -12.11 9.67
C ASP A 12 -0.92 -12.56 8.97
N ASP A 13 -0.99 -12.72 7.64
CA ASP A 13 0.17 -13.02 6.79
C ASP A 13 0.40 -11.89 5.78
N PRO A 14 1.38 -11.01 6.03
CA PRO A 14 1.69 -9.89 5.13
C PRO A 14 2.60 -10.27 3.96
N THR A 15 2.91 -11.55 3.76
CA THR A 15 3.80 -12.02 2.70
C THR A 15 3.30 -11.58 1.31
N GLY A 16 4.18 -11.02 0.51
CA GLY A 16 3.88 -10.53 -0.84
C GLY A 16 3.35 -9.11 -0.93
N TYR A 17 2.99 -8.48 0.19
CA TYR A 17 2.50 -7.10 0.22
C TYR A 17 3.58 -6.10 0.60
N ALA A 18 3.46 -4.87 0.11
CA ALA A 18 4.24 -3.75 0.61
C ALA A 18 3.81 -3.39 2.04
N ARG A 19 4.77 -2.99 2.88
CA ARG A 19 4.55 -2.63 4.29
C ARG A 19 4.32 -1.14 4.45
N ILE A 20 3.40 -0.80 5.33
CA ILE A 20 3.17 0.58 5.78
C ILE A 20 4.06 0.86 6.98
N VAL A 21 5.05 1.72 6.80
CA VAL A 21 5.95 2.15 7.87
C VAL A 21 5.43 3.45 8.44
N ARG A 22 5.23 3.48 9.77
CA ARG A 22 4.78 4.68 10.49
C ARG A 22 5.90 5.25 11.35
N ASP A 23 5.84 6.55 11.61
CA ASP A 23 6.69 7.21 12.59
C ASP A 23 6.18 7.00 14.03
N GLU A 24 6.91 7.52 15.02
CA GLU A 24 6.58 7.43 16.44
C GLU A 24 5.21 8.08 16.78
N ASN A 25 4.74 9.00 15.95
CA ASN A 25 3.45 9.68 16.11
C ASN A 25 2.32 8.98 15.33
N GLY A 26 2.60 7.84 14.68
CA GLY A 26 1.65 7.09 13.89
C GLY A 26 1.39 7.64 12.48
N ASN A 27 2.14 8.66 12.04
CA ASN A 27 2.02 9.17 10.67
C ASN A 27 2.69 8.24 9.67
N LEU A 28 2.22 8.23 8.44
CA LEU A 28 2.87 7.50 7.36
C LEU A 28 4.26 8.07 7.11
N ARG A 29 5.28 7.22 7.19
CA ARG A 29 6.67 7.53 6.89
C ARG A 29 7.12 6.98 5.55
N ALA A 30 6.73 5.76 5.23
CA ALA A 30 7.11 5.09 3.98
C ALA A 30 6.16 3.95 3.63
N ILE A 31 6.15 3.58 2.35
CA ILE A 31 5.64 2.31 1.84
C ILE A 31 6.85 1.54 1.32
N VAL A 32 7.09 0.34 1.82
CA VAL A 32 8.27 -0.46 1.49
C VAL A 32 7.83 -1.76 0.87
N GLU A 33 8.23 -1.99 -0.37
CA GLU A 33 7.97 -3.24 -1.07
C GLU A 33 8.65 -4.42 -0.38
N GLN A 34 8.03 -5.61 -0.40
CA GLN A 34 8.57 -6.77 0.29
C GLN A 34 10.02 -7.10 -0.10
N LYS A 35 10.37 -6.89 -1.37
CA LYS A 35 11.72 -7.17 -1.91
C LYS A 35 12.79 -6.22 -1.37
N ASP A 36 12.38 -5.04 -0.91
CA ASP A 36 13.25 -3.97 -0.44
C ASP A 36 13.19 -3.82 1.09
N ALA A 37 12.39 -4.64 1.76
CA ALA A 37 12.17 -4.59 3.20
C ALA A 37 13.29 -5.31 3.96
N ASP A 38 13.80 -4.67 5.01
CA ASP A 38 14.68 -5.29 5.99
C ASP A 38 13.90 -6.20 6.98
N GLU A 39 14.61 -6.93 7.84
CA GLU A 39 14.01 -7.88 8.77
C GLU A 39 12.99 -7.23 9.73
N GLU A 40 13.21 -5.99 10.15
CA GLU A 40 12.28 -5.27 11.04
C GLU A 40 11.04 -4.82 10.28
N THR A 41 11.21 -4.31 9.07
CA THR A 41 10.08 -3.93 8.20
C THR A 41 9.23 -5.14 7.83
N LEU A 42 9.82 -6.31 7.58
CA LEU A 42 9.09 -7.55 7.27
C LEU A 42 8.17 -8.02 8.41
N LYS A 43 8.45 -7.65 9.66
CA LYS A 43 7.60 -7.97 10.83
C LYS A 43 6.32 -7.13 10.91
N ILE A 44 6.25 -6.03 10.14
CA ILE A 44 5.08 -5.18 10.11
C ILE A 44 3.94 -5.93 9.42
N ASN A 45 2.78 -5.98 10.08
CA ASN A 45 1.58 -6.61 9.54
C ASN A 45 0.59 -5.64 8.89
N GLU A 46 0.89 -4.34 8.90
CA GLU A 46 0.11 -3.34 8.17
C GLU A 46 0.63 -3.25 6.75
N VAL A 47 -0.25 -3.54 5.79
CA VAL A 47 0.08 -3.64 4.37
C VAL A 47 -0.61 -2.57 3.54
N ASN A 48 0.02 -2.23 2.42
CA ASN A 48 -0.59 -1.39 1.40
C ASN A 48 -1.62 -2.21 0.60
N SER A 49 -2.85 -1.71 0.52
CA SER A 49 -3.91 -2.35 -0.28
C SER A 49 -3.80 -2.07 -1.78
N GLY A 50 -2.95 -1.14 -2.19
CA GLY A 50 -2.92 -0.61 -3.56
C GLY A 50 -3.99 0.45 -3.83
N GLY A 51 -4.83 0.78 -2.85
CA GLY A 51 -5.82 1.86 -2.94
C GLY A 51 -5.25 3.18 -2.42
N PHE A 52 -5.44 4.24 -3.20
CA PHE A 52 -4.95 5.57 -2.87
C PHE A 52 -5.99 6.63 -3.15
N TRP A 53 -5.97 7.67 -2.34
CA TRP A 53 -6.62 8.94 -2.61
C TRP A 53 -5.56 10.03 -2.77
N PHE A 54 -5.62 10.80 -3.84
CA PHE A 54 -4.67 11.88 -4.11
C PHE A 54 -5.39 13.21 -4.34
N ASP A 55 -4.77 14.30 -3.90
CA ASP A 55 -4.99 15.59 -4.52
C ASP A 55 -4.44 15.54 -5.95
N CYS A 56 -5.31 15.77 -6.95
CA CYS A 56 -4.95 15.61 -8.35
C CYS A 56 -3.81 16.52 -8.80
N GLN A 57 -3.79 17.77 -8.34
CA GLN A 57 -2.76 18.73 -8.74
C GLN A 57 -1.40 18.35 -8.15
N LEU A 58 -1.39 17.90 -6.89
CA LEU A 58 -0.18 17.46 -6.22
C LEU A 58 0.33 16.14 -6.83
N LEU A 59 -0.55 15.20 -7.18
CA LEU A 59 -0.15 13.98 -7.89
C LEU A 59 0.51 14.33 -9.23
N LEU A 60 -0.12 15.16 -10.04
CA LEU A 60 0.43 15.58 -11.34
C LEU A 60 1.81 16.24 -11.20
N SER A 61 2.05 16.97 -10.12
CA SER A 61 3.33 17.63 -9.89
C SER A 61 4.50 16.69 -9.60
N VAL A 62 4.23 15.43 -9.23
CA VAL A 62 5.27 14.44 -8.90
C VAL A 62 5.35 13.28 -9.89
N LEU A 63 4.37 13.07 -10.76
CA LEU A 63 4.33 11.93 -11.68
C LEU A 63 5.56 11.84 -12.59
N ASP A 64 6.00 12.95 -13.15
CA ASP A 64 7.17 13.00 -14.05
C ASP A 64 8.50 12.73 -13.31
N ARG A 65 8.48 12.73 -11.99
CA ARG A 65 9.65 12.46 -11.14
C ARG A 65 9.77 10.99 -10.74
N ILE A 66 8.72 10.20 -10.94
CA ILE A 66 8.74 8.75 -10.68
C ILE A 66 9.72 8.10 -11.64
N LYS A 67 10.59 7.25 -11.11
CA LYS A 67 11.61 6.53 -11.86
C LYS A 67 11.35 5.04 -11.84
N SER A 68 11.95 4.32 -12.79
CA SER A 68 11.92 2.86 -12.87
C SER A 68 13.25 2.23 -12.43
N ASP A 69 13.99 2.88 -11.54
CA ASP A 69 15.30 2.44 -11.04
C ASP A 69 15.21 1.47 -9.85
N ASN A 70 14.14 0.69 -9.79
CA ASN A 70 13.91 -0.38 -8.83
C ASN A 70 14.24 -1.77 -9.42
N SER A 71 14.19 -2.80 -8.59
CA SER A 71 14.53 -4.18 -8.98
C SER A 71 13.67 -4.74 -10.11
N ALA A 72 12.42 -4.30 -10.23
CA ALA A 72 11.48 -4.72 -11.27
C ALA A 72 11.53 -3.85 -12.55
N LYS A 73 12.25 -2.71 -12.53
CA LYS A 73 12.29 -1.70 -13.60
C LYS A 73 10.91 -1.20 -14.01
N GLU A 74 10.04 -1.02 -13.03
CA GLU A 74 8.66 -0.58 -13.20
C GLU A 74 8.44 0.79 -12.55
N TYR A 75 7.46 1.54 -13.05
CA TYR A 75 7.01 2.77 -12.42
C TYR A 75 6.00 2.43 -11.34
N TYR A 76 6.34 2.66 -10.08
CA TYR A 76 5.47 2.38 -8.95
C TYR A 76 4.71 3.62 -8.51
N LEU A 77 3.38 3.55 -8.49
CA LEU A 77 2.55 4.63 -7.95
C LEU A 77 2.89 4.95 -6.47
N PRO A 78 3.24 3.99 -5.60
CA PRO A 78 3.74 4.30 -4.25
C PRO A 78 4.92 5.27 -4.20
N ASP A 79 5.72 5.38 -5.26
CA ASP A 79 6.82 6.36 -5.31
C ASP A 79 6.31 7.82 -5.32
N ALA A 80 5.08 8.07 -5.81
CA ALA A 80 4.45 9.38 -5.68
C ALA A 80 4.25 9.76 -4.20
N ILE A 81 3.92 8.80 -3.33
CA ILE A 81 3.80 9.02 -1.88
C ILE A 81 5.14 9.45 -1.29
N LYS A 82 6.23 8.77 -1.66
CA LYS A 82 7.58 9.12 -1.22
C LYS A 82 7.96 10.55 -1.65
N LEU A 83 7.73 10.89 -2.91
CA LEU A 83 8.02 12.22 -3.45
C LEU A 83 7.22 13.32 -2.76
N LEU A 84 5.92 13.08 -2.47
CA LEU A 84 5.09 14.02 -1.72
C LEU A 84 5.60 14.22 -0.29
N LEU A 85 6.04 13.16 0.38
CA LEU A 85 6.65 13.25 1.71
C LEU A 85 7.98 14.00 1.68
N GLU A 86 8.83 13.77 0.68
CA GLU A 86 10.09 14.50 0.46
C GLU A 86 9.85 15.99 0.20
N ASP A 87 8.76 16.35 -0.47
CA ASP A 87 8.31 17.71 -0.70
C ASP A 87 7.66 18.35 0.56
N GLY A 88 7.71 17.67 1.71
CA GLY A 88 7.14 18.14 2.97
C GLY A 88 5.61 18.13 3.01
N ARG A 89 4.96 17.41 2.10
CA ARG A 89 3.49 17.30 2.08
C ARG A 89 3.02 16.29 3.10
N LYS A 90 1.87 16.55 3.70
CA LYS A 90 1.22 15.63 4.63
C LYS A 90 0.54 14.50 3.84
N VAL A 91 0.90 13.27 4.16
CA VAL A 91 0.26 12.06 3.63
C VAL A 91 -0.34 11.28 4.79
N GLY A 92 -1.59 10.84 4.64
CA GLY A 92 -2.28 10.01 5.61
C GLY A 92 -2.25 8.53 5.22
N ALA A 93 -2.53 7.66 6.19
CA ALA A 93 -2.86 6.27 5.95
C ALA A 93 -4.13 5.91 6.73
N PHE A 94 -5.13 5.42 6.02
CA PHE A 94 -6.39 4.95 6.57
C PHE A 94 -6.36 3.43 6.65
N THR A 95 -6.44 2.89 7.86
CA THR A 95 -6.46 1.44 8.07
C THR A 95 -7.90 0.93 7.98
N ALA A 96 -8.18 0.06 7.00
CA ALA A 96 -9.47 -0.57 6.84
C ALA A 96 -9.80 -1.45 8.05
N GLN A 97 -11.06 -1.43 8.49
CA GLN A 97 -11.52 -2.21 9.64
C GLN A 97 -11.57 -3.72 9.34
N CYS A 98 -11.81 -4.08 8.07
CA CYS A 98 -11.88 -5.47 7.62
C CYS A 98 -10.79 -5.69 6.58
N SER A 99 -9.83 -6.54 6.87
CA SER A 99 -8.72 -6.86 5.97
C SER A 99 -9.17 -7.50 4.66
N ASP A 100 -10.24 -8.30 4.71
CA ASP A 100 -10.75 -9.01 3.52
C ASP A 100 -11.16 -8.08 2.37
N THR A 101 -11.49 -6.82 2.70
CA THR A 101 -11.92 -5.82 1.68
C THR A 101 -10.76 -5.24 0.89
N VAL A 102 -9.54 -5.48 1.31
CA VAL A 102 -8.32 -4.91 0.69
C VAL A 102 -7.35 -5.98 0.20
N LEU A 103 -7.68 -7.26 0.36
CA LEU A 103 -6.84 -8.34 -0.13
C LEU A 103 -6.84 -8.37 -1.67
N GLY A 104 -5.66 -8.58 -2.24
CA GLY A 104 -5.45 -8.84 -3.66
C GLY A 104 -4.90 -10.23 -3.89
N ALA A 105 -4.99 -10.74 -5.11
CA ALA A 105 -4.40 -12.01 -5.51
C ALA A 105 -3.22 -11.78 -6.45
N ASN A 106 -2.05 -12.28 -6.09
CA ASN A 106 -0.85 -12.26 -6.93
C ASN A 106 -0.56 -13.64 -7.58
N ASP A 107 -1.24 -14.68 -7.09
CA ASP A 107 -1.12 -16.04 -7.59
C ASP A 107 -2.47 -16.80 -7.51
N PRO A 108 -2.59 -17.97 -8.17
CA PRO A 108 -3.83 -18.76 -8.18
C PRO A 108 -4.31 -19.22 -6.80
N ALA A 109 -3.39 -19.47 -5.85
CA ALA A 109 -3.75 -19.91 -4.50
C ALA A 109 -4.40 -18.77 -3.71
N GLN A 110 -3.84 -17.56 -3.80
CA GLN A 110 -4.44 -16.36 -3.22
C GLN A 110 -5.80 -16.03 -3.85
N LEU A 111 -5.94 -16.23 -5.17
CA LEU A 111 -7.23 -16.04 -5.84
C LEU A 111 -8.30 -17.00 -5.30
N GLU A 112 -7.96 -18.28 -5.07
CA GLU A 112 -8.93 -19.23 -4.49
C GLU A 112 -9.32 -18.86 -3.06
N GLN A 113 -8.37 -18.40 -2.24
CA GLN A 113 -8.69 -17.86 -0.90
C GLN A 113 -9.69 -16.70 -0.99
N LEU A 114 -9.49 -15.76 -1.92
CA LEU A 114 -10.43 -14.64 -2.11
C LEU A 114 -11.81 -15.13 -2.56
N ASN A 115 -11.86 -16.13 -3.42
CA ASN A 115 -13.12 -16.75 -3.85
C ASN A 115 -13.86 -17.40 -2.66
N GLU A 116 -13.15 -18.09 -1.77
CA GLU A 116 -13.74 -18.68 -0.56
C GLU A 116 -14.30 -17.59 0.37
N ILE A 117 -13.54 -16.51 0.61
CA ILE A 117 -14.00 -15.37 1.41
C ILE A 117 -15.25 -14.73 0.76
N ALA A 118 -15.23 -14.52 -0.55
CA ALA A 118 -16.36 -13.93 -1.27
C ALA A 118 -17.61 -14.80 -1.16
N ARG A 119 -17.49 -16.11 -1.35
CA ARG A 119 -18.59 -17.09 -1.18
C ARG A 119 -19.14 -17.06 0.25
N ALA A 120 -18.26 -17.05 1.26
CA ALA A 120 -18.67 -16.99 2.66
C ALA A 120 -19.43 -15.70 3.01
N LYS A 121 -19.14 -14.61 2.33
CA LYS A 121 -19.82 -13.30 2.47
C LYS A 121 -21.08 -13.18 1.59
N GLY A 122 -21.41 -14.19 0.80
CA GLY A 122 -22.59 -14.20 -0.05
C GLY A 122 -22.42 -13.40 -1.35
N TYR A 123 -21.20 -13.07 -1.74
CA TYR A 123 -20.93 -12.52 -3.06
C TYR A 123 -20.98 -13.67 -4.10
N SER A 124 -21.84 -13.54 -5.08
CA SER A 124 -21.88 -14.44 -6.25
C SER A 124 -21.38 -13.68 -7.48
N CYS A 125 -20.51 -14.33 -8.25
CA CYS A 125 -20.15 -13.86 -9.59
C CYS A 125 -21.26 -14.22 -10.59
#